data_3e2894e605b853db08b32164db18a299
#
_entry.id   3e2894e605b853db08b32164db18a299
#
_cell.length_a   1.000
_cell.length_b   1.000
_cell.length_c   1.000
_cell.angle_alpha   90.00
_cell.angle_beta   90.00
_cell.angle_gamma   90.00
#
_symmetry.space_group_name_H-M   'P 1'
#
loop_
_entity.id
_entity.type
_entity.pdbx_description
1 polymer ?
#
loop_
_entity_poly.entity_id
_entity_poly.type
_entity_poly.pdbx_seq_one_letter_code
_entity_poly.pdbx_strand_id
1 'polypeptide(L)'
;MVEGKIVKVSGPLVIAEGMREANMFDVVRVGEKQLIGEIIEMHGDRASVQVYEETAGIGRGDRVVSTGAPLSVELGPGIITNIYDGIQRPLETMHEKYGPNIIRGIDEPAIDRSARWDFRATAHKGDRVRGGDYLGYVDETEVVKHYIMVPPKVSGEILELLSGSYTVTDTIGKIKTDKGDIVDVTLMQKWPVRVARPYAEKLPPREPMITGQRVIDALFPIAKGGTACVPGPFGSGKTVVQHQLAKFSDVDIVVYIGCGERGNEMTDVLREFPELADPRTGKSLMQRTVLIANTSDMPVAAREASIYTGITIAEYYRDMGYSVAVIADSTSRWAEALREMSGRLEEMPGEEGYPAYLTSRLAQFYERAGQVVCLGSGERRIGTLSAIGAVSPQGGDISEPVTQATLRIVKVFWGLEANLAYRRHFPAINWLNSYSLYKDRLADWYGENVAPDWSAKVGRFMSILQSESSLDEIVKLVGMDALSPDDRLTMEVARSVREDFLQQNAFEEGDMYTSLPKQYALITLILDFYDKASAALRRGADVQKIADLPVREKIGRAKSADDKKYKKIYADIEAELDAALDALCEARDED
;
A
#
# COMPACT_ATOMS: atom_id res chain seq x y z
N MET A 1 10.05 1.17 -38.11
CA MET A 1 9.13 0.28 -37.37
C MET A 1 9.38 -1.13 -37.87
N VAL A 2 9.64 -2.07 -36.99
CA VAL A 2 9.88 -3.47 -37.35
C VAL A 2 8.53 -4.14 -37.53
N GLU A 3 8.38 -4.89 -38.61
CA GLU A 3 7.14 -5.59 -38.95
C GLU A 3 7.40 -7.08 -39.13
N GLY A 4 6.62 -7.89 -38.42
CA GLY A 4 6.65 -9.36 -38.50
C GLY A 4 5.30 -9.98 -38.82
N LYS A 5 5.27 -11.28 -38.91
CA LYS A 5 4.06 -12.10 -39.16
C LYS A 5 3.91 -13.17 -38.09
N ILE A 6 2.68 -13.41 -37.67
CA ILE A 6 2.33 -14.43 -36.71
C ILE A 6 2.56 -15.83 -37.29
N VAL A 7 3.26 -16.66 -36.53
CA VAL A 7 3.49 -18.09 -36.84
C VAL A 7 2.76 -19.01 -35.89
N LYS A 8 2.50 -18.61 -34.65
CA LYS A 8 1.79 -19.40 -33.64
C LYS A 8 0.96 -18.46 -32.73
N VAL A 9 -0.23 -18.90 -32.36
CA VAL A 9 -1.09 -18.25 -31.34
C VAL A 9 -1.43 -19.30 -30.29
N SER A 10 -1.21 -18.98 -29.00
CA SER A 10 -1.51 -19.84 -27.86
C SER A 10 -2.12 -19.01 -26.73
N GLY A 11 -3.43 -18.77 -26.79
CA GLY A 11 -4.08 -17.83 -25.89
C GLY A 11 -3.49 -16.42 -26.01
N PRO A 12 -3.08 -15.74 -24.93
CA PRO A 12 -2.49 -14.40 -25.01
C PRO A 12 -1.05 -14.39 -25.53
N LEU A 13 -0.41 -15.56 -25.72
CA LEU A 13 0.92 -15.66 -26.30
C LEU A 13 0.86 -15.79 -27.82
N VAL A 14 1.53 -14.88 -28.52
CA VAL A 14 1.68 -14.86 -29.97
C VAL A 14 3.16 -14.94 -30.32
N ILE A 15 3.55 -15.83 -31.23
CA ILE A 15 4.91 -15.90 -31.76
C ILE A 15 4.90 -15.30 -33.17
N ALA A 16 5.75 -14.30 -33.38
CA ALA A 16 5.93 -13.63 -34.66
C ALA A 16 7.34 -13.85 -35.19
N GLU A 17 7.48 -14.03 -36.49
CA GLU A 17 8.76 -14.05 -37.23
C GLU A 17 8.98 -12.72 -37.96
N GLY A 18 10.22 -12.41 -38.36
CA GLY A 18 10.59 -11.13 -38.97
C GLY A 18 10.89 -10.03 -37.96
N MET A 19 11.06 -10.37 -36.70
CA MET A 19 11.18 -9.42 -35.58
C MET A 19 12.64 -9.16 -35.15
N ARG A 20 13.64 -9.55 -35.93
CA ARG A 20 15.07 -9.52 -35.54
C ARG A 20 15.56 -8.18 -35.03
N GLU A 21 15.04 -7.06 -35.57
CA GLU A 21 15.48 -5.70 -35.23
C GLU A 21 14.62 -5.07 -34.11
N ALA A 22 13.64 -5.79 -33.56
CA ALA A 22 12.87 -5.34 -32.42
C ALA A 22 13.66 -5.53 -31.14
N ASN A 23 13.30 -4.80 -30.09
CA ASN A 23 13.93 -4.92 -28.79
C ASN A 23 13.03 -5.69 -27.81
N MET A 24 13.65 -6.29 -26.82
CA MET A 24 12.97 -6.85 -25.67
C MET A 24 12.14 -5.79 -24.97
N PHE A 25 10.89 -6.12 -24.62
CA PHE A 25 9.91 -5.24 -24.01
C PHE A 25 9.34 -4.13 -24.92
N ASP A 26 9.64 -4.13 -26.21
CA ASP A 26 8.93 -3.25 -27.14
C ASP A 26 7.43 -3.57 -27.11
N VAL A 27 6.61 -2.52 -27.05
CA VAL A 27 5.17 -2.62 -27.32
C VAL A 27 4.96 -2.91 -28.80
N VAL A 28 4.08 -3.83 -29.10
CA VAL A 28 3.70 -4.21 -30.46
C VAL A 28 2.21 -4.08 -30.68
N ARG A 29 1.82 -3.90 -31.94
CA ARG A 29 0.44 -3.92 -32.43
C ARG A 29 0.21 -5.21 -33.21
N VAL A 30 -0.77 -6.01 -32.76
CA VAL A 30 -1.00 -7.37 -33.23
C VAL A 30 -2.31 -7.46 -33.99
N GLY A 31 -2.23 -7.98 -35.23
CA GLY A 31 -3.36 -8.23 -36.12
C GLY A 31 -4.02 -6.96 -36.69
N GLU A 32 -5.11 -7.14 -37.44
CA GLU A 32 -5.88 -6.05 -38.01
C GLU A 32 -6.51 -5.13 -36.94
N LYS A 33 -6.87 -5.68 -35.81
CA LYS A 33 -7.47 -4.94 -34.68
C LYS A 33 -6.44 -4.14 -33.89
N GLN A 34 -5.15 -4.22 -34.22
CA GLN A 34 -4.08 -3.48 -33.56
C GLN A 34 -4.01 -3.74 -32.03
N LEU A 35 -4.22 -5.01 -31.61
CA LEU A 35 -4.19 -5.36 -30.20
C LEU A 35 -2.83 -5.01 -29.60
N ILE A 36 -2.86 -4.51 -28.35
CA ILE A 36 -1.64 -4.12 -27.64
C ILE A 36 -0.97 -5.38 -27.07
N GLY A 37 0.33 -5.52 -27.34
CA GLY A 37 1.17 -6.57 -26.79
C GLY A 37 2.58 -6.09 -26.47
N GLU A 38 3.35 -6.91 -25.81
CA GLU A 38 4.75 -6.65 -25.43
C GLU A 38 5.62 -7.84 -25.81
N ILE A 39 6.81 -7.60 -26.32
CA ILE A 39 7.80 -8.65 -26.59
C ILE A 39 8.40 -9.09 -25.27
N ILE A 40 8.20 -10.36 -24.90
CA ILE A 40 8.68 -10.91 -23.64
C ILE A 40 9.86 -11.87 -23.79
N GLU A 41 10.13 -12.31 -25.04
CA GLU A 41 11.23 -13.20 -25.34
C GLU A 41 11.64 -13.05 -26.82
N MET A 42 12.94 -13.20 -27.09
CA MET A 42 13.48 -13.12 -28.45
C MET A 42 14.36 -14.36 -28.74
N HIS A 43 14.07 -15.07 -29.83
CA HIS A 43 14.86 -16.18 -30.35
C HIS A 43 15.23 -15.96 -31.82
N GLY A 44 16.39 -15.40 -32.06
CA GLY A 44 16.88 -15.11 -33.41
C GLY A 44 15.95 -14.13 -34.13
N ASP A 45 15.18 -14.62 -35.11
CA ASP A 45 14.22 -13.81 -35.89
C ASP A 45 12.80 -13.82 -35.33
N ARG A 46 12.57 -14.63 -34.29
CA ARG A 46 11.25 -14.80 -33.67
C ARG A 46 11.14 -14.05 -32.37
N ALA A 47 10.00 -13.42 -32.16
CA ALA A 47 9.59 -12.79 -30.92
C ALA A 47 8.37 -13.50 -30.31
N SER A 48 8.45 -13.83 -29.02
CA SER A 48 7.30 -14.21 -28.23
C SER A 48 6.65 -12.94 -27.68
N VAL A 49 5.41 -12.71 -28.10
CA VAL A 49 4.63 -11.51 -27.78
C VAL A 49 3.51 -11.89 -26.83
N GLN A 50 3.44 -11.21 -25.70
CA GLN A 50 2.33 -11.31 -24.79
C GLN A 50 1.30 -10.21 -25.10
N VAL A 51 0.10 -10.61 -25.46
CA VAL A 51 -0.99 -9.68 -25.79
C VAL A 51 -1.77 -9.33 -24.54
N TYR A 52 -2.01 -8.05 -24.31
CA TYR A 52 -2.74 -7.51 -23.15
C TYR A 52 -4.27 -7.59 -23.30
N GLU A 53 -4.74 -8.11 -24.41
CA GLU A 53 -6.14 -8.21 -24.77
C GLU A 53 -6.49 -9.63 -25.23
N GLU A 54 -7.76 -9.92 -25.36
CA GLU A 54 -8.23 -11.21 -25.86
C GLU A 54 -7.83 -11.41 -27.34
N THR A 55 -7.18 -12.54 -27.64
CA THR A 55 -6.62 -12.87 -28.95
C THR A 55 -7.59 -13.60 -29.89
N ALA A 56 -8.86 -13.77 -29.52
CA ALA A 56 -9.84 -14.44 -30.37
C ALA A 56 -9.96 -13.75 -31.73
N GLY A 57 -9.81 -14.54 -32.80
CA GLY A 57 -9.86 -14.08 -34.18
C GLY A 57 -8.51 -13.62 -34.77
N ILE A 58 -7.42 -13.72 -34.02
CA ILE A 58 -6.05 -13.57 -34.54
C ILE A 58 -5.57 -14.90 -35.08
N GLY A 59 -4.90 -14.88 -36.21
CA GLY A 59 -4.44 -16.07 -36.89
C GLY A 59 -3.01 -16.00 -37.40
N ARG A 60 -2.55 -17.15 -37.89
CA ARG A 60 -1.25 -17.25 -38.55
C ARG A 60 -1.22 -16.37 -39.81
N GLY A 61 -0.14 -15.60 -39.97
CA GLY A 61 0.05 -14.69 -41.10
C GLY A 61 -0.38 -13.24 -40.82
N ASP A 62 -1.11 -12.99 -39.72
CA ASP A 62 -1.45 -11.62 -39.29
C ASP A 62 -0.19 -10.83 -38.95
N ARG A 63 -0.28 -9.50 -39.13
CA ARG A 63 0.86 -8.58 -38.93
C ARG A 63 1.11 -8.33 -37.43
N VAL A 64 2.40 -8.19 -37.09
CA VAL A 64 2.86 -7.68 -35.80
C VAL A 64 3.81 -6.53 -36.05
N VAL A 65 3.53 -5.35 -35.50
CA VAL A 65 4.32 -4.14 -35.73
C VAL A 65 4.86 -3.64 -34.40
N SER A 66 6.19 -3.54 -34.29
CA SER A 66 6.83 -2.94 -33.12
C SER A 66 6.70 -1.41 -33.14
N THR A 67 6.38 -0.82 -31.99
CA THR A 67 6.38 0.64 -31.81
C THR A 67 7.79 1.20 -31.60
N GLY A 68 8.78 0.33 -31.30
CA GLY A 68 10.14 0.71 -30.97
C GLY A 68 10.29 1.34 -29.57
N ALA A 69 9.28 1.21 -28.73
CA ALA A 69 9.28 1.74 -27.37
C ALA A 69 8.67 0.74 -26.38
N PRO A 70 9.20 0.65 -25.15
CA PRO A 70 8.65 -0.23 -24.11
C PRO A 70 7.32 0.30 -23.57
N LEU A 71 6.56 -0.60 -22.90
CA LEU A 71 5.36 -0.21 -22.18
C LEU A 71 5.68 0.91 -21.20
N SER A 72 5.05 2.07 -21.40
CA SER A 72 5.33 3.28 -20.65
C SER A 72 4.03 3.90 -20.15
N VAL A 73 4.09 4.47 -18.96
CA VAL A 73 2.99 5.28 -18.40
C VAL A 73 3.15 6.74 -18.77
N GLU A 74 2.04 7.41 -18.93
CA GLU A 74 1.95 8.86 -19.04
C GLU A 74 1.88 9.46 -17.64
N LEU A 75 2.78 10.39 -17.35
CA LEU A 75 2.97 11.01 -16.04
C LEU A 75 2.79 12.53 -16.18
N GLY A 76 1.71 13.05 -15.66
CA GLY A 76 1.34 14.47 -15.77
C GLY A 76 0.07 14.76 -14.97
N PRO A 77 -0.39 16.01 -14.90
CA PRO A 77 -1.61 16.36 -14.19
C PRO A 77 -2.84 15.69 -14.84
N GLY A 78 -3.77 15.27 -13.99
CA GLY A 78 -4.97 14.53 -14.38
C GLY A 78 -4.85 13.01 -14.18
N ILE A 79 -3.83 12.53 -13.48
CA ILE A 79 -3.73 11.12 -13.07
C ILE A 79 -4.55 10.87 -11.81
N ILE A 80 -4.46 11.76 -10.82
CA ILE A 80 -5.23 11.66 -9.58
C ILE A 80 -6.72 11.76 -9.88
N THR A 81 -7.55 11.08 -9.13
CA THR A 81 -8.98 10.88 -9.31
C THR A 81 -9.38 9.89 -10.40
N ASN A 82 -8.46 9.49 -11.26
CA ASN A 82 -8.75 8.57 -12.35
C ASN A 82 -8.65 7.08 -11.95
N ILE A 83 -9.37 6.28 -12.72
CA ILE A 83 -9.41 4.82 -12.63
C ILE A 83 -8.83 4.26 -13.91
N TYR A 84 -7.76 3.49 -13.79
CA TYR A 84 -7.05 2.90 -14.91
C TYR A 84 -7.16 1.38 -14.90
N ASP A 85 -6.96 0.76 -16.07
CA ASP A 85 -6.67 -0.66 -16.16
C ASP A 85 -5.16 -0.94 -15.98
N GLY A 86 -4.75 -2.21 -16.11
CA GLY A 86 -3.36 -2.64 -15.88
C GLY A 86 -2.31 -2.00 -16.81
N ILE A 87 -2.69 -1.44 -17.94
CA ILE A 87 -1.82 -0.75 -18.89
C ILE A 87 -2.10 0.75 -19.01
N GLN A 88 -2.73 1.30 -17.99
CA GLN A 88 -3.07 2.73 -17.86
C GLN A 88 -4.11 3.23 -18.89
N ARG A 89 -5.05 2.39 -19.35
CA ARG A 89 -6.19 2.90 -20.12
C ARG A 89 -7.23 3.48 -19.15
N PRO A 90 -7.78 4.70 -19.41
CA PRO A 90 -8.73 5.36 -18.51
C PRO A 90 -10.12 4.73 -18.62
N LEU A 91 -10.54 3.97 -17.60
CA LEU A 91 -11.76 3.16 -17.65
C LEU A 91 -13.05 4.00 -17.73
N GLU A 92 -13.12 5.13 -17.03
CA GLU A 92 -14.29 6.02 -17.08
C GLU A 92 -14.47 6.63 -18.48
N THR A 93 -13.40 7.18 -19.05
CA THR A 93 -13.42 7.73 -20.41
C THR A 93 -13.79 6.67 -21.45
N MET A 94 -13.27 5.44 -21.28
CA MET A 94 -13.63 4.33 -22.16
C MET A 94 -15.09 3.94 -22.01
N HIS A 95 -15.62 3.92 -20.80
CA HIS A 95 -17.03 3.62 -20.55
C HIS A 95 -17.95 4.67 -21.19
N GLU A 96 -17.63 5.95 -21.06
CA GLU A 96 -18.39 7.05 -21.66
C GLU A 96 -18.40 7.00 -23.19
N LYS A 97 -17.24 6.71 -23.81
CA LYS A 97 -17.10 6.71 -25.27
C LYS A 97 -17.60 5.43 -25.94
N TYR A 98 -17.37 4.28 -25.33
CA TYR A 98 -17.53 2.97 -25.97
C TYR A 98 -18.54 2.07 -25.26
N GLY A 99 -19.11 2.50 -24.13
CA GLY A 99 -20.07 1.72 -23.34
C GLY A 99 -19.40 0.78 -22.30
N PRO A 100 -20.17 -0.14 -21.70
CA PRO A 100 -19.75 -0.90 -20.51
C PRO A 100 -18.70 -1.99 -20.78
N ASN A 101 -18.38 -2.27 -22.05
CA ASN A 101 -17.43 -3.32 -22.40
C ASN A 101 -16.11 -2.71 -22.89
N ILE A 102 -14.99 -3.29 -22.45
CA ILE A 102 -13.68 -2.93 -22.97
C ILE A 102 -13.55 -3.46 -24.39
N ILE A 103 -13.55 -2.57 -25.37
CA ILE A 103 -13.40 -2.92 -26.77
C ILE A 103 -11.92 -3.14 -27.09
N ARG A 104 -11.62 -4.21 -27.82
CA ARG A 104 -10.26 -4.59 -28.19
C ARG A 104 -9.64 -3.63 -29.21
N GLY A 105 -8.33 -3.38 -29.07
CA GLY A 105 -7.56 -2.55 -30.00
C GLY A 105 -7.72 -1.05 -29.79
N ILE A 106 -8.46 -0.61 -28.76
CA ILE A 106 -8.59 0.81 -28.44
C ILE A 106 -7.37 1.28 -27.65
N ASP A 107 -6.78 2.36 -28.10
CA ASP A 107 -5.66 3.06 -27.50
C ASP A 107 -6.09 4.48 -27.10
N GLU A 108 -6.80 4.58 -25.98
CA GLU A 108 -7.16 5.89 -25.42
C GLU A 108 -5.97 6.47 -24.66
N PRO A 109 -5.68 7.77 -24.84
CA PRO A 109 -4.68 8.46 -24.05
C PRO A 109 -5.00 8.34 -22.56
N ALA A 110 -3.99 8.02 -21.75
CA ALA A 110 -4.17 7.84 -20.31
C ALA A 110 -4.58 9.13 -19.59
N ILE A 111 -4.09 10.28 -20.08
CA ILE A 111 -4.43 11.61 -19.56
C ILE A 111 -5.25 12.35 -20.62
N ASP A 112 -6.31 13.02 -20.19
CA ASP A 112 -7.17 13.80 -21.08
C ASP A 112 -6.37 14.90 -21.80
N ARG A 113 -6.39 14.85 -23.16
CA ARG A 113 -5.69 15.81 -24.04
C ARG A 113 -6.43 17.14 -24.17
N SER A 114 -7.70 17.18 -23.80
CA SER A 114 -8.54 18.39 -23.90
C SER A 114 -8.53 19.22 -22.62
N ALA A 115 -8.23 18.61 -21.48
CA ALA A 115 -8.16 19.28 -20.20
C ALA A 115 -7.05 20.35 -20.19
N ARG A 116 -7.38 21.53 -19.69
CA ARG A 116 -6.45 22.66 -19.59
C ARG A 116 -6.09 22.90 -18.13
N TRP A 117 -4.81 23.13 -17.92
CA TRP A 117 -4.20 23.31 -16.61
C TRP A 117 -3.54 24.68 -16.51
N ASP A 118 -3.78 25.42 -15.45
CA ASP A 118 -3.17 26.72 -15.21
C ASP A 118 -1.77 26.52 -14.63
N PHE A 119 -0.79 26.45 -15.51
CA PHE A 119 0.61 26.27 -15.13
C PHE A 119 1.22 27.57 -14.60
N ARG A 120 1.85 27.49 -13.44
CA ARG A 120 2.59 28.57 -12.80
C ARG A 120 4.08 28.22 -12.76
N ALA A 121 4.84 28.92 -13.59
CA ALA A 121 6.29 28.75 -13.65
C ALA A 121 6.94 29.29 -12.36
N THR A 122 7.88 28.52 -11.78
CA THR A 122 8.71 28.92 -10.65
C THR A 122 10.18 29.06 -11.04
N ALA A 123 10.60 28.41 -12.11
CA ALA A 123 11.91 28.61 -12.73
C ALA A 123 11.82 29.70 -13.82
N HIS A 124 12.96 30.26 -14.20
CA HIS A 124 13.04 31.40 -15.10
C HIS A 124 13.95 31.10 -16.31
N LYS A 125 13.77 31.86 -17.37
CA LYS A 125 14.68 31.85 -18.51
C LYS A 125 16.10 32.16 -18.05
N GLY A 126 17.07 31.34 -18.50
CA GLY A 126 18.48 31.45 -18.15
C GLY A 126 18.87 30.61 -16.93
N ASP A 127 17.92 30.06 -16.19
CA ASP A 127 18.21 29.15 -15.08
C ASP A 127 18.83 27.86 -15.61
N ARG A 128 19.85 27.37 -14.88
CA ARG A 128 20.45 26.08 -15.14
C ARG A 128 19.75 25.00 -14.34
N VAL A 129 19.21 24.01 -15.03
CA VAL A 129 18.39 22.95 -14.43
C VAL A 129 18.95 21.56 -14.71
N ARG A 130 18.61 20.63 -13.81
CA ARG A 130 18.92 19.20 -13.93
C ARG A 130 17.67 18.38 -13.79
N GLY A 131 17.74 17.11 -14.23
CA GLY A 131 16.65 16.17 -14.06
C GLY A 131 16.10 16.17 -12.62
N GLY A 132 14.79 16.32 -12.48
CA GLY A 132 14.09 16.41 -11.20
C GLY A 132 13.89 17.82 -10.65
N ASP A 133 14.56 18.86 -11.19
CA ASP A 133 14.29 20.24 -10.78
C ASP A 133 12.87 20.66 -11.12
N TYR A 134 12.25 21.47 -10.25
CA TYR A 134 10.93 22.03 -10.52
C TYR A 134 10.97 23.14 -11.56
N LEU A 135 10.11 23.03 -12.55
CA LEU A 135 9.85 24.10 -13.50
C LEU A 135 8.69 25.00 -13.06
N GLY A 136 7.75 24.43 -12.36
CA GLY A 136 6.56 25.09 -11.86
C GLY A 136 5.56 24.05 -11.34
N TYR A 137 4.31 24.46 -11.21
CA TYR A 137 3.24 23.58 -10.74
C TYR A 137 1.88 23.93 -11.34
N VAL A 138 0.97 22.97 -11.24
CA VAL A 138 -0.46 23.15 -11.44
C VAL A 138 -1.21 22.62 -10.20
N ASP A 139 -2.39 23.16 -9.91
CA ASP A 139 -3.27 22.61 -8.87
C ASP A 139 -4.06 21.46 -9.50
N GLU A 140 -3.64 20.21 -9.30
CA GLU A 140 -4.28 19.03 -9.90
C GLU A 140 -5.62 18.72 -9.24
N THR A 141 -5.65 18.79 -7.92
CA THR A 141 -6.88 18.70 -7.11
C THR A 141 -6.87 19.79 -6.04
N GLU A 142 -7.93 19.90 -5.25
CA GLU A 142 -7.97 20.85 -4.14
C GLU A 142 -6.92 20.57 -3.05
N VAL A 143 -6.39 19.33 -3.02
CA VAL A 143 -5.45 18.88 -1.98
C VAL A 143 -4.06 18.56 -2.51
N VAL A 144 -3.89 18.39 -3.82
CA VAL A 144 -2.61 18.00 -4.43
C VAL A 144 -2.15 19.01 -5.46
N LYS A 145 -0.95 19.54 -5.25
CA LYS A 145 -0.20 20.31 -6.25
C LYS A 145 0.64 19.38 -7.09
N HIS A 146 0.50 19.48 -8.39
CA HIS A 146 1.30 18.71 -9.32
C HIS A 146 2.53 19.52 -9.77
N TYR A 147 3.69 19.13 -9.30
CA TYR A 147 4.95 19.80 -9.67
C TYR A 147 5.45 19.27 -11.01
N ILE A 148 5.64 20.18 -11.96
CA ILE A 148 6.22 19.86 -13.26
C ILE A 148 7.74 19.86 -13.11
N MET A 149 8.34 18.69 -13.35
CA MET A 149 9.77 18.45 -13.14
C MET A 149 10.49 18.29 -14.48
N VAL A 150 11.72 18.73 -14.52
CA VAL A 150 12.64 18.40 -15.62
C VAL A 150 12.77 16.88 -15.74
N PRO A 151 12.60 16.28 -16.94
CA PRO A 151 12.77 14.85 -17.12
C PRO A 151 14.11 14.35 -16.61
N PRO A 152 14.21 13.16 -15.97
CA PRO A 152 15.41 12.72 -15.24
C PRO A 152 16.72 12.71 -16.04
N LYS A 153 16.64 12.56 -17.37
CA LYS A 153 17.82 12.49 -18.25
C LYS A 153 18.17 13.82 -18.91
N VAL A 154 17.45 14.90 -18.59
CA VAL A 154 17.63 16.22 -19.18
C VAL A 154 18.36 17.12 -18.20
N SER A 155 19.39 17.82 -18.68
CA SER A 155 20.07 18.90 -17.96
C SER A 155 20.52 19.97 -18.95
N GLY A 156 20.47 21.24 -18.53
CA GLY A 156 20.80 22.35 -19.41
C GLY A 156 20.31 23.71 -18.91
N GLU A 157 20.14 24.64 -19.82
CA GLU A 157 19.68 26.01 -19.56
C GLU A 157 18.27 26.22 -20.12
N ILE A 158 17.39 26.84 -19.35
CA ILE A 158 16.04 27.21 -19.78
C ILE A 158 16.12 28.35 -20.80
N LEU A 159 15.75 28.07 -22.04
CA LEU A 159 15.64 29.09 -23.09
C LEU A 159 14.35 29.90 -23.00
N GLU A 160 13.26 29.22 -22.67
CA GLU A 160 11.92 29.78 -22.57
C GLU A 160 11.09 28.95 -21.59
N LEU A 161 10.30 29.61 -20.75
CA LEU A 161 9.33 28.98 -19.85
C LEU A 161 8.26 30.01 -19.53
N LEU A 162 6.99 29.72 -19.83
CA LEU A 162 5.90 30.68 -19.71
C LEU A 162 4.76 30.10 -18.86
N SER A 163 4.27 30.86 -17.91
CA SER A 163 3.02 30.59 -17.20
C SER A 163 1.84 30.79 -18.13
N GLY A 164 0.82 29.97 -17.98
CA GLY A 164 -0.39 30.06 -18.82
C GLY A 164 -1.27 28.82 -18.68
N SER A 165 -2.35 28.79 -19.45
CA SER A 165 -3.27 27.67 -19.50
C SER A 165 -2.89 26.75 -20.67
N TYR A 166 -2.49 25.51 -20.34
CA TYR A 166 -1.95 24.54 -21.30
C TYR A 166 -2.67 23.20 -21.17
N THR A 167 -2.71 22.45 -22.27
CA THR A 167 -2.99 21.02 -22.24
C THR A 167 -1.72 20.25 -21.85
N VAL A 168 -1.85 18.97 -21.54
CA VAL A 168 -0.68 18.16 -21.13
C VAL A 168 0.35 17.95 -22.25
N THR A 169 -0.03 18.19 -23.50
CA THR A 169 0.83 18.04 -24.69
C THR A 169 1.36 19.35 -25.24
N ASP A 170 0.84 20.49 -24.78
CA ASP A 170 1.33 21.80 -25.20
C ASP A 170 2.76 22.04 -24.66
N THR A 171 3.61 22.66 -25.47
CA THR A 171 4.97 23.05 -25.05
C THR A 171 4.86 24.25 -24.12
N ILE A 172 5.30 24.08 -22.87
CA ILE A 172 5.34 25.15 -21.84
C ILE A 172 6.67 25.87 -21.82
N GLY A 173 7.73 25.27 -22.38
CA GLY A 173 9.06 25.81 -22.39
C GLY A 173 10.06 24.99 -23.19
N LYS A 174 11.29 25.48 -23.26
CA LYS A 174 12.41 24.84 -23.98
C LYS A 174 13.67 24.85 -23.14
N ILE A 175 14.38 23.72 -23.13
CA ILE A 175 15.66 23.57 -22.46
C ILE A 175 16.74 23.27 -23.52
N LYS A 176 17.82 24.06 -23.50
CA LYS A 176 19.02 23.74 -24.26
C LYS A 176 19.88 22.85 -23.43
N THR A 177 20.03 21.60 -23.85
CA THR A 177 20.81 20.60 -23.11
C THR A 177 22.31 20.93 -23.11
N ASP A 178 23.05 20.35 -22.18
CA ASP A 178 24.53 20.47 -22.13
C ASP A 178 25.20 19.91 -23.40
N LYS A 179 24.50 19.10 -24.19
CA LYS A 179 24.95 18.58 -25.49
C LYS A 179 24.62 19.51 -26.67
N GLY A 180 23.87 20.58 -26.41
CA GLY A 180 23.47 21.56 -27.42
C GLY A 180 22.10 21.31 -28.07
N ASP A 181 21.45 20.20 -27.78
CA ASP A 181 20.12 19.89 -28.29
C ASP A 181 19.06 20.75 -27.60
N ILE A 182 17.97 21.07 -28.31
CA ILE A 182 16.82 21.75 -27.72
C ILE A 182 15.74 20.72 -27.44
N VAL A 183 15.29 20.65 -26.20
CA VAL A 183 14.22 19.77 -25.74
C VAL A 183 13.01 20.61 -25.39
N ASP A 184 11.88 20.32 -26.04
CA ASP A 184 10.58 20.88 -25.67
C ASP A 184 10.08 20.23 -24.39
N VAL A 185 9.59 21.05 -23.45
CA VAL A 185 9.02 20.60 -22.19
C VAL A 185 7.51 20.80 -22.22
N THR A 186 6.79 19.76 -21.83
CA THR A 186 5.32 19.75 -21.69
C THR A 186 4.94 19.47 -20.23
N LEU A 187 3.65 19.53 -19.90
CA LEU A 187 3.16 19.15 -18.56
C LEU A 187 3.25 17.64 -18.29
N MET A 188 3.51 16.84 -19.32
CA MET A 188 3.51 15.39 -19.26
C MET A 188 4.88 14.81 -19.65
N GLN A 189 5.24 13.68 -19.06
CA GLN A 189 6.37 12.85 -19.46
C GLN A 189 5.96 11.38 -19.56
N LYS A 190 6.67 10.59 -20.37
CA LYS A 190 6.48 9.13 -20.44
C LYS A 190 7.62 8.42 -19.72
N TRP A 191 7.31 7.33 -19.02
CA TRP A 191 8.30 6.53 -18.33
C TRP A 191 8.02 5.02 -18.48
N PRO A 192 9.05 4.20 -18.82
CA PRO A 192 8.90 2.75 -18.94
C PRO A 192 8.53 2.12 -17.58
N VAL A 193 7.47 1.33 -17.53
CA VAL A 193 6.95 0.77 -16.27
C VAL A 193 7.91 -0.19 -15.58
N ARG A 194 8.73 -0.93 -16.36
CA ARG A 194 9.68 -1.91 -15.84
C ARG A 194 10.98 -1.31 -15.33
N VAL A 195 11.18 -0.01 -15.53
CA VAL A 195 12.38 0.72 -15.10
C VAL A 195 12.03 1.60 -13.90
N ALA A 196 12.69 1.34 -12.77
CA ALA A 196 12.53 2.19 -11.59
C ALA A 196 12.96 3.63 -11.88
N ARG A 197 12.24 4.61 -11.31
CA ARG A 197 12.60 6.01 -11.45
C ARG A 197 13.82 6.34 -10.60
N PRO A 198 14.78 7.09 -11.14
CA PRO A 198 16.04 7.37 -10.45
C PRO A 198 15.83 8.36 -9.28
N TYR A 199 16.70 8.25 -8.30
CA TYR A 199 16.80 9.14 -7.15
C TYR A 199 18.28 9.45 -6.87
N ALA A 200 18.57 10.47 -6.06
CA ALA A 200 19.95 10.83 -5.72
C ALA A 200 20.55 9.90 -4.65
N GLU A 201 19.77 9.62 -3.59
CA GLU A 201 20.22 8.82 -2.45
C GLU A 201 19.03 8.08 -1.83
N LYS A 202 19.22 6.85 -1.38
CA LYS A 202 18.22 6.11 -0.58
C LYS A 202 18.55 6.23 0.90
N LEU A 203 17.57 6.67 1.68
CA LEU A 203 17.73 6.92 3.11
C LEU A 203 17.11 5.80 3.93
N PRO A 204 17.65 5.50 5.12
CA PRO A 204 16.97 4.62 6.06
C PRO A 204 15.71 5.33 6.60
N PRO A 205 14.54 4.70 6.53
CA PRO A 205 13.30 5.28 7.05
C PRO A 205 13.36 5.39 8.58
N ARG A 206 12.96 6.54 9.12
CA ARG A 206 13.00 6.85 10.57
C ARG A 206 11.70 7.43 11.11
N GLU A 207 10.70 7.58 10.28
CA GLU A 207 9.40 8.11 10.63
C GLU A 207 8.32 7.05 10.40
N PRO A 208 7.42 6.78 11.36
CA PRO A 208 6.34 5.84 11.16
C PRO A 208 5.30 6.39 10.17
N MET A 209 4.70 5.50 9.40
CA MET A 209 3.46 5.77 8.71
C MET A 209 2.32 5.52 9.70
N ILE A 210 1.67 6.58 10.14
CA ILE A 210 0.59 6.49 11.12
C ILE A 210 -0.69 6.07 10.41
N THR A 211 -1.30 5.02 10.91
CA THR A 211 -2.48 4.40 10.28
C THR A 211 -3.76 4.60 11.08
N GLY A 212 -3.66 4.98 12.34
CA GLY A 212 -4.79 5.04 13.26
C GLY A 212 -5.31 3.66 13.69
N GLN A 213 -4.69 2.59 13.20
CA GLN A 213 -4.98 1.22 13.59
C GLN A 213 -4.06 0.83 14.77
N ARG A 214 -4.64 0.64 15.96
CA ARG A 214 -3.90 0.43 17.21
C ARG A 214 -2.92 -0.75 17.15
N VAL A 215 -3.35 -1.87 16.57
CA VAL A 215 -2.49 -3.05 16.43
C VAL A 215 -1.27 -2.78 15.52
N ILE A 216 -1.44 -1.96 14.49
CA ILE A 216 -0.37 -1.59 13.57
C ILE A 216 0.53 -0.57 14.22
N ASP A 217 -0.01 0.58 14.59
CA ASP A 217 0.79 1.71 15.08
C ASP A 217 1.57 1.39 16.35
N ALA A 218 0.97 0.61 17.27
CA ALA A 218 1.62 0.23 18.53
C ALA A 218 2.50 -1.01 18.40
N LEU A 219 1.95 -2.13 17.92
CA LEU A 219 2.65 -3.41 17.98
C LEU A 219 3.52 -3.70 16.75
N PHE A 220 3.07 -3.34 15.55
CA PHE A 220 3.72 -3.70 14.29
C PHE A 220 3.83 -2.52 13.31
N PRO A 221 4.49 -1.42 13.71
CA PRO A 221 4.55 -0.21 12.91
C PRO A 221 5.29 -0.42 11.60
N ILE A 222 4.83 0.27 10.56
CA ILE A 222 5.53 0.44 9.29
C ILE A 222 6.14 1.84 9.23
N ALA A 223 7.32 1.96 8.65
CA ALA A 223 7.93 3.26 8.41
C ALA A 223 7.43 3.86 7.09
N LYS A 224 7.39 5.19 6.97
CA LYS A 224 7.24 5.88 5.69
C LYS A 224 8.40 5.51 4.77
N GLY A 225 8.08 4.95 3.61
CA GLY A 225 9.07 4.30 2.76
C GLY A 225 9.37 2.85 3.11
N GLY A 226 8.57 2.24 3.98
CA GLY A 226 8.70 0.84 4.39
C GLY A 226 7.98 -0.15 3.48
N THR A 227 8.17 -1.43 3.77
CA THR A 227 7.54 -2.55 3.07
C THR A 227 6.78 -3.43 4.05
N ALA A 228 5.53 -3.76 3.71
CA ALA A 228 4.69 -4.63 4.50
C ALA A 228 3.93 -5.63 3.64
N CYS A 229 3.57 -6.76 4.23
CA CYS A 229 2.59 -7.65 3.62
C CYS A 229 1.46 -7.98 4.60
N VAL A 230 0.29 -8.24 4.03
CA VAL A 230 -0.94 -8.61 4.72
C VAL A 230 -1.36 -10.00 4.21
N PRO A 231 -0.75 -11.08 4.70
CA PRO A 231 -1.19 -12.41 4.33
C PRO A 231 -2.39 -12.83 5.16
N GLY A 232 -3.30 -13.56 4.54
CA GLY A 232 -4.44 -14.12 5.24
C GLY A 232 -5.36 -14.92 4.32
N PRO A 233 -6.09 -15.89 4.86
CA PRO A 233 -7.06 -16.65 4.10
C PRO A 233 -8.21 -15.77 3.60
N PHE A 234 -9.01 -16.32 2.71
CA PHE A 234 -10.24 -15.66 2.25
C PHE A 234 -11.17 -15.38 3.43
N GLY A 235 -11.78 -14.19 3.46
CA GLY A 235 -12.71 -13.77 4.52
C GLY A 235 -12.06 -13.32 5.84
N SER A 236 -10.71 -13.24 5.90
CA SER A 236 -10.01 -12.76 7.10
C SER A 236 -9.98 -11.23 7.26
N GLY A 237 -10.57 -10.49 6.30
CA GLY A 237 -10.64 -9.02 6.35
C GLY A 237 -9.45 -8.30 5.71
N LYS A 238 -8.69 -8.93 4.78
CA LYS A 238 -7.57 -8.28 4.06
C LYS A 238 -7.97 -6.95 3.44
N THR A 239 -9.02 -6.98 2.63
CA THR A 239 -9.53 -5.80 1.92
C THR A 239 -9.94 -4.69 2.89
N VAL A 240 -10.59 -5.03 4.01
CA VAL A 240 -10.97 -4.04 5.04
C VAL A 240 -9.73 -3.38 5.64
N VAL A 241 -8.69 -4.15 5.99
CA VAL A 241 -7.43 -3.59 6.51
C VAL A 241 -6.80 -2.65 5.48
N GLN A 242 -6.77 -3.02 4.21
CA GLN A 242 -6.20 -2.19 3.15
C GLN A 242 -7.01 -0.91 2.90
N HIS A 243 -8.36 -0.98 2.97
CA HIS A 243 -9.20 0.21 2.89
C HIS A 243 -8.97 1.14 4.08
N GLN A 244 -8.81 0.61 5.29
CA GLN A 244 -8.47 1.43 6.46
C GLN A 244 -7.11 2.11 6.29
N LEU A 245 -6.11 1.40 5.74
CA LEU A 245 -4.81 1.98 5.43
C LEU A 245 -4.91 3.07 4.36
N ALA A 246 -5.65 2.84 3.29
CA ALA A 246 -5.86 3.84 2.24
C ALA A 246 -6.56 5.10 2.78
N LYS A 247 -7.55 4.93 3.67
CA LYS A 247 -8.34 6.01 4.23
C LYS A 247 -7.59 6.84 5.27
N PHE A 248 -6.88 6.18 6.18
CA PHE A 248 -6.39 6.81 7.41
C PHE A 248 -4.88 7.03 7.48
N SER A 249 -4.09 6.33 6.64
CA SER A 249 -2.63 6.55 6.68
C SER A 249 -2.27 8.00 6.38
N ASP A 250 -1.27 8.51 7.10
CA ASP A 250 -0.80 9.88 7.03
C ASP A 250 0.11 10.15 5.82
N VAL A 251 -0.15 9.48 4.71
CA VAL A 251 0.49 9.72 3.41
C VAL A 251 -0.25 10.77 2.61
N ASP A 252 0.45 11.43 1.69
CA ASP A 252 -0.15 12.47 0.85
C ASP A 252 -0.96 11.86 -0.30
N ILE A 253 -0.46 10.77 -0.88
CA ILE A 253 -1.05 10.13 -2.06
C ILE A 253 -1.13 8.62 -1.86
N VAL A 254 -2.23 8.03 -2.30
CA VAL A 254 -2.47 6.60 -2.31
C VAL A 254 -2.59 6.12 -3.76
N VAL A 255 -1.84 5.07 -4.10
CA VAL A 255 -2.03 4.31 -5.34
C VAL A 255 -2.54 2.93 -4.97
N TYR A 256 -3.80 2.67 -5.26
CA TYR A 256 -4.44 1.39 -4.98
C TYR A 256 -4.48 0.53 -6.25
N ILE A 257 -3.94 -0.67 -6.18
CA ILE A 257 -3.85 -1.62 -7.30
C ILE A 257 -4.69 -2.84 -6.98
N GLY A 258 -5.85 -2.95 -7.60
CA GLY A 258 -6.63 -4.19 -7.64
C GLY A 258 -6.06 -5.11 -8.69
N CYS A 259 -5.23 -6.06 -8.30
CA CYS A 259 -4.53 -6.98 -9.18
C CYS A 259 -5.19 -8.36 -9.16
N GLY A 260 -6.02 -8.65 -10.14
CA GLY A 260 -6.70 -9.94 -10.29
C GLY A 260 -7.80 -10.18 -9.24
N GLU A 261 -8.30 -9.15 -8.62
CA GLU A 261 -9.39 -9.25 -7.65
C GLU A 261 -10.74 -9.48 -8.34
N ARG A 262 -11.71 -9.90 -7.57
CA ARG A 262 -13.05 -10.17 -8.09
C ARG A 262 -13.73 -8.87 -8.48
N GLY A 263 -14.52 -8.91 -9.56
CA GLY A 263 -15.22 -7.74 -10.06
C GLY A 263 -16.14 -7.07 -9.02
N ASN A 264 -16.79 -7.85 -8.14
CA ASN A 264 -17.63 -7.29 -7.06
C ASN A 264 -16.78 -6.54 -6.00
N GLU A 265 -15.64 -7.08 -5.58
CA GLU A 265 -14.74 -6.42 -4.62
C GLU A 265 -14.18 -5.12 -5.20
N MET A 266 -13.79 -5.13 -6.48
CA MET A 266 -13.39 -3.89 -7.17
C MET A 266 -14.53 -2.89 -7.30
N THR A 267 -15.76 -3.35 -7.57
CA THR A 267 -16.93 -2.47 -7.64
C THR A 267 -17.18 -1.78 -6.31
N ASP A 268 -16.98 -2.47 -5.19
CA ASP A 268 -17.12 -1.89 -3.86
C ASP A 268 -16.06 -0.77 -3.65
N VAL A 269 -14.80 -1.02 -4.00
CA VAL A 269 -13.73 0.02 -3.97
C VAL A 269 -14.10 1.24 -4.82
N LEU A 270 -14.55 1.00 -6.07
CA LEU A 270 -14.89 2.05 -7.03
C LEU A 270 -16.10 2.90 -6.59
N ARG A 271 -17.01 2.33 -5.78
CA ARG A 271 -18.15 3.06 -5.21
C ARG A 271 -17.82 3.75 -3.90
N GLU A 272 -17.10 3.06 -3.01
CA GLU A 272 -16.83 3.58 -1.67
C GLU A 272 -15.79 4.71 -1.67
N PHE A 273 -14.69 4.58 -2.43
CA PHE A 273 -13.61 5.58 -2.37
C PHE A 273 -14.03 6.99 -2.78
N PRO A 274 -14.89 7.22 -3.80
CA PRO A 274 -15.40 8.56 -4.08
C PRO A 274 -16.28 9.13 -2.97
N GLU A 275 -17.00 8.29 -2.24
CA GLU A 275 -17.91 8.70 -1.16
C GLU A 275 -17.19 8.90 0.18
N LEU A 276 -16.02 8.26 0.37
CA LEU A 276 -15.24 8.39 1.59
C LEU A 276 -14.59 9.77 1.69
N ALA A 277 -14.77 10.42 2.83
CA ALA A 277 -14.05 11.64 3.16
C ALA A 277 -12.67 11.31 3.77
N ASP A 278 -11.64 12.00 3.31
CA ASP A 278 -10.32 12.00 3.94
C ASP A 278 -10.44 12.69 5.32
N PRO A 279 -10.16 12.01 6.43
CA PRO A 279 -10.29 12.58 7.77
C PRO A 279 -9.44 13.84 8.02
N ARG A 280 -8.36 14.02 7.25
CA ARG A 280 -7.44 15.14 7.41
C ARG A 280 -7.93 16.41 6.70
N THR A 281 -8.53 16.24 5.53
CA THR A 281 -8.92 17.37 4.65
C THR A 281 -10.42 17.58 4.59
N GLY A 282 -11.23 16.58 4.98
CA GLY A 282 -12.69 16.58 4.83
C GLY A 282 -13.16 16.47 3.37
N LYS A 283 -12.23 16.32 2.41
CA LYS A 283 -12.52 16.16 0.99
C LYS A 283 -12.63 14.68 0.61
N SER A 284 -13.16 14.39 -0.58
CA SER A 284 -13.20 13.02 -1.08
C SER A 284 -11.80 12.39 -1.09
N LEU A 285 -11.70 11.13 -0.64
CA LEU A 285 -10.47 10.35 -0.66
C LEU A 285 -9.89 10.25 -2.08
N MET A 286 -10.73 10.26 -3.11
CA MET A 286 -10.31 10.23 -4.51
C MET A 286 -9.44 11.43 -4.90
N GLN A 287 -9.56 12.57 -4.23
CA GLN A 287 -8.71 13.74 -4.54
C GLN A 287 -7.22 13.55 -4.25
N ARG A 288 -6.85 12.45 -3.59
CA ARG A 288 -5.46 12.05 -3.36
C ARG A 288 -5.18 10.59 -3.74
N THR A 289 -6.07 9.98 -4.52
CA THR A 289 -5.99 8.54 -4.84
C THR A 289 -5.95 8.31 -6.34
N VAL A 290 -5.14 7.35 -6.75
CA VAL A 290 -5.14 6.75 -8.09
C VAL A 290 -5.57 5.30 -7.94
N LEU A 291 -6.56 4.86 -8.72
CA LEU A 291 -7.03 3.48 -8.74
C LEU A 291 -6.57 2.77 -10.01
N ILE A 292 -6.03 1.57 -9.85
CA ILE A 292 -5.73 0.67 -10.97
C ILE A 292 -6.57 -0.58 -10.76
N ALA A 293 -7.52 -0.82 -11.67
CA ALA A 293 -8.46 -1.92 -11.60
C ALA A 293 -8.14 -2.94 -12.70
N ASN A 294 -7.60 -4.08 -12.29
CA ASN A 294 -7.47 -5.26 -13.14
C ASN A 294 -8.19 -6.42 -12.47
N THR A 295 -9.39 -6.74 -12.93
CA THR A 295 -10.22 -7.81 -12.37
C THR A 295 -9.77 -9.18 -12.85
N SER A 296 -10.25 -10.23 -12.19
CA SER A 296 -9.83 -11.63 -12.46
C SER A 296 -10.26 -12.15 -13.85
N ASP A 297 -11.24 -11.51 -14.47
CA ASP A 297 -11.72 -11.80 -15.84
C ASP A 297 -10.95 -11.04 -16.94
N MET A 298 -10.14 -10.05 -16.56
CA MET A 298 -9.27 -9.35 -17.49
C MET A 298 -8.05 -10.19 -17.88
N PRO A 299 -7.42 -9.89 -19.04
CA PRO A 299 -6.26 -10.66 -19.53
C PRO A 299 -5.10 -10.72 -18.55
N VAL A 300 -4.47 -11.88 -18.46
CA VAL A 300 -3.36 -12.18 -17.53
C VAL A 300 -2.18 -11.24 -17.71
N ALA A 301 -1.88 -10.86 -18.94
CA ALA A 301 -0.81 -9.92 -19.25
C ALA A 301 -1.02 -8.54 -18.64
N ALA A 302 -2.23 -8.01 -18.75
CA ALA A 302 -2.59 -6.72 -18.13
C ALA A 302 -2.52 -6.81 -16.61
N ARG A 303 -2.85 -7.98 -16.02
CA ARG A 303 -2.69 -8.24 -14.59
C ARG A 303 -1.23 -8.14 -14.16
N GLU A 304 -0.32 -8.77 -14.92
CA GLU A 304 1.11 -8.68 -14.65
C GLU A 304 1.62 -7.24 -14.74
N ALA A 305 1.21 -6.49 -15.75
CA ALA A 305 1.61 -5.12 -15.96
C ALA A 305 1.08 -4.14 -14.88
N SER A 306 -0.08 -4.41 -14.30
CA SER A 306 -0.77 -3.50 -13.35
C SER A 306 0.09 -3.09 -12.16
N ILE A 307 0.89 -4.01 -11.64
CA ILE A 307 1.81 -3.78 -10.52
C ILE A 307 2.89 -2.76 -10.89
N TYR A 308 3.47 -2.90 -12.09
CA TYR A 308 4.50 -1.97 -12.57
C TYR A 308 3.91 -0.59 -12.93
N THR A 309 2.73 -0.57 -13.50
CA THR A 309 2.00 0.67 -13.80
C THR A 309 1.77 1.47 -12.51
N GLY A 310 1.22 0.83 -11.48
CA GLY A 310 0.92 1.50 -10.22
C GLY A 310 2.16 2.00 -9.49
N ILE A 311 3.18 1.17 -9.38
CA ILE A 311 4.39 1.58 -8.65
C ILE A 311 5.17 2.69 -9.40
N THR A 312 5.12 2.72 -10.73
CA THR A 312 5.75 3.79 -11.52
C THR A 312 5.03 5.14 -11.32
N ILE A 313 3.71 5.14 -11.28
CA ILE A 313 2.91 6.32 -10.93
C ILE A 313 3.26 6.80 -9.52
N ALA A 314 3.35 5.88 -8.57
CA ALA A 314 3.71 6.20 -7.20
C ALA A 314 5.12 6.80 -7.07
N GLU A 315 6.11 6.27 -7.79
CA GLU A 315 7.45 6.83 -7.84
C GLU A 315 7.48 8.25 -8.40
N TYR A 316 6.63 8.55 -9.37
CA TYR A 316 6.55 9.89 -9.95
C TYR A 316 6.08 10.93 -8.92
N TYR A 317 5.06 10.62 -8.12
CA TYR A 317 4.63 11.51 -7.03
C TYR A 317 5.65 11.54 -5.87
N ARG A 318 6.31 10.43 -5.56
CA ARG A 318 7.45 10.43 -4.64
C ARG A 318 8.52 11.42 -5.08
N ASP A 319 8.86 11.47 -6.37
CA ASP A 319 9.86 12.37 -6.92
C ASP A 319 9.49 13.85 -6.75
N MET A 320 8.21 14.17 -6.59
CA MET A 320 7.73 15.50 -6.20
C MET A 320 7.90 15.80 -4.69
N GLY A 321 8.47 14.88 -3.90
CA GLY A 321 8.64 15.03 -2.46
C GLY A 321 7.44 14.60 -1.64
N TYR A 322 6.43 13.96 -2.22
CA TYR A 322 5.28 13.44 -1.51
C TYR A 322 5.57 12.14 -0.78
N SER A 323 4.82 11.90 0.29
CA SER A 323 4.70 10.60 0.93
C SER A 323 3.61 9.80 0.21
N VAL A 324 4.00 8.69 -0.41
CA VAL A 324 3.09 7.86 -1.22
C VAL A 324 2.98 6.47 -0.64
N ALA A 325 1.77 5.93 -0.58
CA ALA A 325 1.53 4.52 -0.28
C ALA A 325 1.02 3.80 -1.53
N VAL A 326 1.67 2.69 -1.86
CA VAL A 326 1.16 1.72 -2.83
C VAL A 326 0.53 0.57 -2.07
N ILE A 327 -0.72 0.29 -2.37
CA ILE A 327 -1.47 -0.83 -1.80
C ILE A 327 -1.83 -1.77 -2.96
N ALA A 328 -1.29 -2.99 -2.93
CA ALA A 328 -1.52 -4.00 -3.97
C ALA A 328 -2.39 -5.14 -3.44
N ASP A 329 -3.58 -5.28 -3.98
CA ASP A 329 -4.52 -6.36 -3.67
C ASP A 329 -4.80 -7.20 -4.94
N SER A 330 -4.21 -8.38 -5.15
CA SER A 330 -3.20 -8.99 -4.30
C SER A 330 -1.95 -9.39 -5.09
N THR A 331 -0.81 -9.43 -4.44
CA THR A 331 0.45 -9.87 -5.07
C THR A 331 0.43 -11.37 -5.37
N SER A 332 -0.43 -12.17 -4.72
CA SER A 332 -0.64 -13.59 -5.07
C SER A 332 -1.23 -13.73 -6.46
N ARG A 333 -2.18 -12.87 -6.85
CA ARG A 333 -2.77 -12.90 -8.20
C ARG A 333 -1.77 -12.44 -9.26
N TRP A 334 -0.87 -11.55 -8.91
CA TRP A 334 0.26 -11.20 -9.77
C TRP A 334 1.21 -12.38 -9.95
N ALA A 335 1.55 -13.10 -8.89
CA ALA A 335 2.37 -14.32 -8.97
C ALA A 335 1.69 -15.43 -9.80
N GLU A 336 0.38 -15.61 -9.68
CA GLU A 336 -0.40 -16.51 -10.54
C GLU A 336 -0.29 -16.12 -12.02
N ALA A 337 -0.33 -14.81 -12.33
CA ALA A 337 -0.12 -14.33 -13.69
C ALA A 337 1.27 -14.69 -14.21
N LEU A 338 2.32 -14.51 -13.39
CA LEU A 338 3.69 -14.92 -13.74
C LEU A 338 3.79 -16.44 -13.99
N ARG A 339 3.12 -17.26 -13.16
CA ARG A 339 3.07 -18.71 -13.34
C ARG A 339 2.39 -19.11 -14.65
N GLU A 340 1.27 -18.49 -14.99
CA GLU A 340 0.55 -18.77 -16.22
C GLU A 340 1.38 -18.38 -17.46
N MET A 341 2.06 -17.25 -17.41
CA MET A 341 2.93 -16.80 -18.49
C MET A 341 4.13 -17.72 -18.69
N SER A 342 4.83 -18.06 -17.63
CA SER A 342 5.96 -18.98 -17.63
C SER A 342 5.55 -20.36 -18.18
N GLY A 343 4.38 -20.88 -17.78
CA GLY A 343 3.85 -22.13 -18.31
C GLY A 343 3.55 -22.08 -19.82
N ARG A 344 3.08 -20.94 -20.34
CA ARG A 344 2.84 -20.76 -21.79
C ARG A 344 4.12 -20.62 -22.60
N LEU A 345 5.17 -20.07 -22.00
CA LEU A 345 6.51 -20.00 -22.58
C LEU A 345 7.27 -21.32 -22.50
N GLU A 346 6.67 -22.34 -21.88
CA GLU A 346 7.29 -23.66 -21.68
C GLU A 346 8.59 -23.57 -20.87
N GLU A 347 8.71 -22.55 -19.98
CA GLU A 347 9.85 -22.40 -19.07
C GLU A 347 9.85 -23.53 -18.03
N MET A 348 11.05 -23.87 -17.54
CA MET A 348 11.17 -24.90 -16.51
C MET A 348 10.50 -24.41 -15.21
N PRO A 349 9.48 -25.12 -14.70
CA PRO A 349 8.78 -24.71 -13.50
C PRO A 349 9.65 -24.91 -12.26
N GLY A 350 9.58 -23.97 -11.33
CA GLY A 350 10.09 -24.09 -9.97
C GLY A 350 9.08 -24.73 -9.04
N GLU A 351 9.17 -24.37 -7.76
CA GLU A 351 8.30 -24.86 -6.69
C GLU A 351 6.82 -24.52 -6.98
N GLU A 352 5.93 -25.49 -6.82
CA GLU A 352 4.48 -25.39 -7.14
C GLU A 352 4.14 -24.83 -8.53
N GLY A 353 5.04 -24.98 -9.50
CA GLY A 353 4.84 -24.50 -10.87
C GLY A 353 5.07 -23.00 -11.06
N TYR A 354 5.56 -22.29 -10.06
CA TYR A 354 5.97 -20.89 -10.21
C TYR A 354 7.30 -20.78 -10.96
N PRO A 355 7.55 -19.67 -11.67
CA PRO A 355 8.83 -19.46 -12.32
C PRO A 355 9.97 -19.31 -11.29
N ALA A 356 11.16 -19.81 -11.62
CA ALA A 356 12.34 -19.74 -10.75
C ALA A 356 12.70 -18.30 -10.34
N TYR A 357 12.30 -17.32 -11.14
CA TYR A 357 12.54 -15.89 -10.89
C TYR A 357 11.45 -15.18 -10.06
N LEU A 358 10.46 -15.90 -9.51
CA LEU A 358 9.39 -15.31 -8.71
C LEU A 358 9.91 -14.41 -7.59
N THR A 359 10.85 -14.91 -6.79
CA THR A 359 11.43 -14.16 -5.66
C THR A 359 12.11 -12.89 -6.14
N SER A 360 12.87 -12.94 -7.24
CA SER A 360 13.54 -11.75 -7.78
C SER A 360 12.56 -10.71 -8.34
N ARG A 361 11.43 -11.13 -8.92
CA ARG A 361 10.38 -10.20 -9.36
C ARG A 361 9.69 -9.51 -8.19
N LEU A 362 9.36 -10.27 -7.14
CA LEU A 362 8.82 -9.69 -5.89
C LEU A 362 9.82 -8.73 -5.26
N ALA A 363 11.10 -9.08 -5.19
CA ALA A 363 12.15 -8.21 -4.67
C ALA A 363 12.24 -6.91 -5.48
N GLN A 364 12.24 -6.97 -6.80
CA GLN A 364 12.26 -5.78 -7.67
C GLN A 364 11.07 -4.83 -7.41
N PHE A 365 9.89 -5.37 -7.14
CA PHE A 365 8.73 -4.56 -6.78
C PHE A 365 8.93 -3.86 -5.43
N TYR A 366 9.23 -4.61 -4.37
CA TYR A 366 9.38 -4.05 -3.02
C TYR A 366 10.62 -3.17 -2.87
N GLU A 367 11.69 -3.39 -3.65
CA GLU A 367 12.89 -2.54 -3.64
C GLU A 367 12.65 -1.14 -4.19
N ARG A 368 11.58 -0.93 -4.98
CA ARG A 368 11.17 0.39 -5.44
C ARG A 368 10.60 1.25 -4.31
N ALA A 369 10.15 0.65 -3.20
CA ALA A 369 9.80 1.35 -1.98
C ALA A 369 11.05 1.91 -1.28
N GLY A 370 10.89 3.02 -0.58
CA GLY A 370 11.95 3.63 0.20
C GLY A 370 11.69 5.09 0.53
N GLN A 371 12.49 5.60 1.43
CA GLN A 371 12.68 7.03 1.63
C GLN A 371 13.89 7.46 0.80
N VAL A 372 13.73 8.45 -0.04
CA VAL A 372 14.78 8.88 -0.97
C VAL A 372 14.98 10.38 -0.95
N VAL A 373 16.21 10.79 -1.24
CA VAL A 373 16.50 12.14 -1.70
C VAL A 373 16.21 12.16 -3.20
N CYS A 374 15.25 12.97 -3.60
CA CYS A 374 14.83 13.09 -4.99
C CYS A 374 15.94 13.74 -5.84
N LEU A 375 15.90 13.51 -7.15
CA LEU A 375 16.75 14.22 -8.08
C LEU A 375 16.46 15.73 -8.06
N GLY A 376 17.46 16.52 -8.39
CA GLY A 376 17.36 17.97 -8.51
C GLY A 376 18.64 18.66 -8.04
N SER A 377 18.80 19.92 -8.42
CA SER A 377 19.94 20.78 -8.03
C SER A 377 19.58 21.77 -6.92
N GLY A 378 18.29 21.89 -6.57
CA GLY A 378 17.78 22.79 -5.54
C GLY A 378 17.90 22.25 -4.12
N GLU A 379 16.99 22.66 -3.23
CA GLU A 379 16.92 22.18 -1.86
C GLU A 379 16.76 20.66 -1.80
N ARG A 380 17.35 20.05 -0.77
CA ARG A 380 17.27 18.60 -0.54
C ARG A 380 15.82 18.19 -0.31
N ARG A 381 15.21 17.61 -1.33
CA ARG A 381 13.82 17.16 -1.31
C ARG A 381 13.76 15.68 -0.97
N ILE A 382 13.00 15.33 0.06
CA ILE A 382 12.78 13.94 0.47
C ILE A 382 11.38 13.52 0.06
N GLY A 383 11.29 12.37 -0.62
CA GLY A 383 10.03 11.71 -0.91
C GLY A 383 10.03 10.29 -0.36
N THR A 384 8.85 9.76 -0.06
CA THR A 384 8.71 8.40 0.45
C THR A 384 7.73 7.60 -0.38
N LEU A 385 8.01 6.31 -0.56
CA LEU A 385 7.12 5.35 -1.17
C LEU A 385 7.05 4.11 -0.30
N SER A 386 5.91 3.89 0.34
CA SER A 386 5.62 2.69 1.13
C SER A 386 4.90 1.67 0.27
N ALA A 387 5.31 0.40 0.28
CA ALA A 387 4.68 -0.67 -0.48
C ALA A 387 4.04 -1.70 0.45
N ILE A 388 2.73 -1.90 0.30
CA ILE A 388 1.93 -2.83 1.09
C ILE A 388 1.25 -3.80 0.13
N GLY A 389 1.60 -5.08 0.22
CA GLY A 389 1.02 -6.13 -0.62
C GLY A 389 0.15 -7.09 0.18
N ALA A 390 -1.08 -7.33 -0.29
CA ALA A 390 -1.86 -8.45 0.22
C ALA A 390 -1.35 -9.75 -0.37
N VAL A 391 -1.34 -10.78 0.46
CA VAL A 391 -1.01 -12.15 0.04
C VAL A 391 -2.18 -13.05 0.42
N SER A 392 -2.59 -13.91 -0.50
CA SER A 392 -3.75 -14.79 -0.32
C SER A 392 -3.30 -16.25 -0.36
N PRO A 393 -2.66 -16.77 0.71
CA PRO A 393 -2.20 -18.14 0.74
C PRO A 393 -3.40 -19.11 0.64
N GLN A 394 -3.30 -20.11 -0.22
CA GLN A 394 -4.35 -21.12 -0.38
C GLN A 394 -4.52 -21.90 0.92
N GLY A 395 -5.77 -22.02 1.40
CA GLY A 395 -6.04 -22.71 2.67
C GLY A 395 -5.47 -22.02 3.91
N GLY A 396 -4.88 -20.83 3.78
CA GLY A 396 -4.20 -20.14 4.89
C GLY A 396 -2.78 -20.65 5.17
N ASP A 397 -2.24 -21.48 4.27
CA ASP A 397 -0.89 -22.04 4.41
C ASP A 397 0.18 -21.00 4.07
N ILE A 398 0.82 -20.47 5.09
CA ILE A 398 1.90 -19.49 4.94
C ILE A 398 3.21 -20.10 4.43
N SER A 399 3.31 -21.42 4.30
CA SER A 399 4.50 -22.10 3.75
C SER A 399 4.54 -22.10 2.22
N GLU A 400 3.47 -21.66 1.55
CA GLU A 400 3.39 -21.59 0.09
C GLU A 400 4.44 -20.61 -0.51
N PRO A 401 4.92 -20.85 -1.76
CA PRO A 401 6.08 -20.15 -2.31
C PRO A 401 5.96 -18.62 -2.37
N VAL A 402 4.78 -18.08 -2.68
CA VAL A 402 4.59 -16.62 -2.81
C VAL A 402 4.69 -15.94 -1.45
N THR A 403 4.06 -16.52 -0.44
CA THR A 403 4.13 -16.03 0.94
C THR A 403 5.55 -16.09 1.47
N GLN A 404 6.22 -17.25 1.30
CA GLN A 404 7.61 -17.41 1.75
C GLN A 404 8.59 -16.48 1.02
N ALA A 405 8.43 -16.28 -0.28
CA ALA A 405 9.24 -15.32 -1.04
C ALA A 405 9.00 -13.88 -0.53
N THR A 406 7.74 -13.51 -0.29
CA THR A 406 7.38 -12.18 0.21
C THR A 406 7.95 -11.94 1.62
N LEU A 407 7.85 -12.91 2.53
CA LEU A 407 8.37 -12.81 3.89
C LEU A 407 9.88 -12.54 3.96
N ARG A 408 10.64 -13.06 2.99
CA ARG A 408 12.10 -12.82 2.92
C ARG A 408 12.46 -11.39 2.51
N ILE A 409 11.52 -10.66 1.94
CA ILE A 409 11.74 -9.34 1.34
C ILE A 409 11.20 -8.23 2.21
N VAL A 410 9.96 -8.36 2.70
CA VAL A 410 9.27 -7.32 3.46
C VAL A 410 9.83 -7.20 4.89
N LYS A 411 9.70 -6.01 5.46
CA LYS A 411 10.13 -5.74 6.83
C LYS A 411 9.00 -5.84 7.84
N VAL A 412 7.76 -5.81 7.40
CA VAL A 412 6.56 -5.89 8.25
C VAL A 412 5.64 -6.99 7.75
N PHE A 413 5.14 -7.78 8.67
CA PHE A 413 4.22 -8.88 8.43
C PHE A 413 3.01 -8.75 9.34
N TRP A 414 1.84 -8.54 8.76
CA TRP A 414 0.55 -8.49 9.46
C TRP A 414 -0.26 -9.74 9.13
N GLY A 415 0.04 -10.82 9.81
CA GLY A 415 -0.59 -12.11 9.58
C GLY A 415 -2.05 -12.13 10.03
N LEU A 416 -3.00 -12.26 9.09
CA LEU A 416 -4.42 -12.39 9.39
C LEU A 416 -4.77 -13.84 9.67
N GLU A 417 -5.52 -14.08 10.73
CA GLU A 417 -5.94 -15.41 11.17
C GLU A 417 -7.46 -15.60 11.06
N ALA A 418 -7.87 -16.71 10.45
CA ALA A 418 -9.28 -17.05 10.29
C ALA A 418 -10.01 -17.20 11.64
N ASN A 419 -9.35 -17.77 12.66
CA ASN A 419 -9.95 -17.95 13.98
C ASN A 419 -10.31 -16.64 14.65
N LEU A 420 -9.48 -15.60 14.49
CA LEU A 420 -9.80 -14.25 15.00
C LEU A 420 -10.98 -13.66 14.24
N ALA A 421 -11.02 -13.81 12.92
CA ALA A 421 -12.13 -13.35 12.09
C ALA A 421 -13.44 -14.07 12.46
N TYR A 422 -13.43 -15.38 12.68
CA TYR A 422 -14.61 -16.15 13.12
C TYR A 422 -15.13 -15.70 14.49
N ARG A 423 -14.24 -15.29 15.38
CA ARG A 423 -14.59 -14.68 16.67
C ARG A 423 -15.00 -13.21 16.57
N ARG A 424 -15.04 -12.66 15.35
CA ARG A 424 -15.33 -11.23 15.07
C ARG A 424 -14.34 -10.28 15.73
N HIS A 425 -13.11 -10.74 15.94
CA HIS A 425 -11.99 -9.89 16.36
C HIS A 425 -11.34 -9.28 15.13
N PHE A 426 -11.57 -8.00 14.90
CA PHE A 426 -11.00 -7.24 13.78
C PHE A 426 -10.21 -6.03 14.30
N PRO A 427 -9.09 -5.66 13.61
CA PRO A 427 -8.43 -6.39 12.54
C PRO A 427 -7.99 -7.78 13.01
N ALA A 428 -8.15 -8.80 12.17
CA ALA A 428 -7.80 -10.19 12.54
C ALA A 428 -6.29 -10.47 12.50
N ILE A 429 -5.47 -9.46 12.83
CA ILE A 429 -4.01 -9.53 12.85
C ILE A 429 -3.57 -10.32 14.09
N ASN A 430 -2.93 -11.45 13.87
CA ASN A 430 -2.40 -12.26 14.96
C ASN A 430 -1.15 -11.61 15.54
N TRP A 431 -1.21 -11.27 16.83
CA TRP A 431 -0.13 -10.58 17.55
C TRP A 431 1.06 -11.45 17.91
N LEU A 432 0.92 -12.79 17.89
CA LEU A 432 2.02 -13.72 18.16
C LEU A 432 2.84 -14.02 16.91
N ASN A 433 2.19 -14.04 15.73
CA ASN A 433 2.81 -14.41 14.47
C ASN A 433 3.24 -13.21 13.62
N SER A 434 2.71 -12.02 13.93
CA SER A 434 3.06 -10.79 13.20
C SER A 434 4.36 -10.18 13.74
N TYR A 435 5.04 -9.41 12.89
CA TYR A 435 6.26 -8.70 13.29
C TYR A 435 6.47 -7.40 12.51
N SER A 436 7.29 -6.52 13.08
CA SER A 436 7.86 -5.36 12.40
C SER A 436 9.35 -5.24 12.73
N LEU A 437 10.18 -5.17 11.70
CA LEU A 437 11.61 -4.94 11.83
C LEU A 437 11.97 -3.44 11.89
N TYR A 438 10.95 -2.57 11.93
CA TYR A 438 11.16 -1.13 12.08
C TYR A 438 11.10 -0.66 13.53
N LYS A 439 10.67 -1.47 14.50
CA LYS A 439 10.45 -1.05 15.89
C LYS A 439 11.62 -0.27 16.49
N ASP A 440 12.83 -0.84 16.41
CA ASP A 440 14.03 -0.21 16.98
C ASP A 440 14.39 1.10 16.29
N ARG A 441 14.18 1.17 14.99
CA ARG A 441 14.46 2.39 14.20
C ARG A 441 13.48 3.53 14.45
N LEU A 442 12.25 3.18 14.80
CA LEU A 442 11.16 4.12 15.06
C LEU A 442 11.07 4.51 16.54
N ALA A 443 11.80 3.82 17.43
CA ALA A 443 11.74 4.03 18.88
C ALA A 443 12.05 5.48 19.28
N ASP A 444 13.09 6.08 18.69
CA ASP A 444 13.46 7.48 18.94
C ASP A 444 12.33 8.43 18.55
N TRP A 445 11.76 8.22 17.35
CA TRP A 445 10.65 9.05 16.88
C TRP A 445 9.43 8.98 17.80
N TYR A 446 9.04 7.78 18.23
CA TYR A 446 7.93 7.61 19.19
C TYR A 446 8.26 8.24 20.55
N GLY A 447 9.50 8.10 21.01
CA GLY A 447 9.97 8.71 22.26
C GLY A 447 9.90 10.23 22.25
N GLU A 448 10.22 10.86 21.13
CA GLU A 448 10.21 12.32 20.95
C GLU A 448 8.81 12.88 20.67
N ASN A 449 7.98 12.17 19.90
CA ASN A 449 6.72 12.69 19.38
C ASN A 449 5.47 12.20 20.12
N VAL A 450 5.56 11.11 20.89
CA VAL A 450 4.43 10.55 21.65
C VAL A 450 4.74 10.57 23.14
N ALA A 451 5.66 9.72 23.60
CA ALA A 451 6.10 9.68 24.99
C ALA A 451 7.43 8.90 25.12
N PRO A 452 8.34 9.33 26.04
CA PRO A 452 9.65 8.68 26.22
C PRO A 452 9.58 7.20 26.58
N ASP A 453 8.50 6.75 27.22
CA ASP A 453 8.27 5.37 27.67
C ASP A 453 7.36 4.55 26.74
N TRP A 454 7.01 5.08 25.54
CA TRP A 454 6.17 4.40 24.56
C TRP A 454 6.64 2.96 24.28
N SER A 455 7.90 2.81 23.89
CA SER A 455 8.47 1.49 23.54
C SER A 455 8.46 0.51 24.71
N ALA A 456 8.69 0.99 25.93
CA ALA A 456 8.65 0.17 27.15
C ALA A 456 7.22 -0.31 27.43
N LYS A 457 6.21 0.56 27.34
CA LYS A 457 4.80 0.20 27.55
C LYS A 457 4.29 -0.77 26.49
N VAL A 458 4.61 -0.54 25.21
CA VAL A 458 4.28 -1.48 24.13
C VAL A 458 4.97 -2.84 24.35
N GLY A 459 6.22 -2.85 24.81
CA GLY A 459 6.95 -4.07 25.17
C GLY A 459 6.23 -4.84 26.28
N ARG A 460 5.69 -4.15 27.30
CA ARG A 460 4.87 -4.78 28.35
C ARG A 460 3.60 -5.41 27.81
N PHE A 461 2.89 -4.76 26.87
CA PHE A 461 1.71 -5.35 26.21
C PHE A 461 2.07 -6.67 25.52
N MET A 462 3.16 -6.69 24.76
CA MET A 462 3.61 -7.92 24.10
C MET A 462 3.98 -9.01 25.10
N SER A 463 4.63 -8.65 26.21
CA SER A 463 4.96 -9.62 27.28
C SER A 463 3.71 -10.22 27.91
N ILE A 464 2.68 -9.40 28.18
CA ILE A 464 1.39 -9.88 28.71
C ILE A 464 0.71 -10.86 27.76
N LEU A 465 0.67 -10.54 26.47
CA LEU A 465 0.07 -11.41 25.44
C LEU A 465 0.85 -12.73 25.25
N GLN A 466 2.19 -12.70 25.36
CA GLN A 466 3.02 -13.90 25.32
C GLN A 466 2.81 -14.78 26.56
N SER A 467 2.72 -14.15 27.75
CA SER A 467 2.41 -14.86 29.00
C SER A 467 1.04 -15.52 28.92
N GLU A 468 0.01 -14.81 28.41
CA GLU A 468 -1.32 -15.38 28.19
C GLU A 468 -1.27 -16.64 27.32
N SER A 469 -0.51 -16.62 26.21
CA SER A 469 -0.39 -17.79 25.33
C SER A 469 0.14 -19.02 26.07
N SER A 470 1.14 -18.84 26.93
CA SER A 470 1.70 -19.92 27.73
C SER A 470 0.73 -20.39 28.81
N LEU A 471 0.02 -19.48 29.46
CA LEU A 471 -0.99 -19.80 30.48
C LEU A 471 -2.21 -20.50 29.88
N ASP A 472 -2.61 -20.12 28.66
CA ASP A 472 -3.74 -20.76 27.94
C ASP A 472 -3.47 -22.25 27.65
N GLU A 473 -2.22 -22.62 27.39
CA GLU A 473 -1.82 -24.03 27.27
C GLU A 473 -2.00 -24.79 28.59
N ILE A 474 -1.64 -24.16 29.71
CA ILE A 474 -1.83 -24.75 31.05
C ILE A 474 -3.33 -24.89 31.35
N VAL A 475 -4.12 -23.84 31.08
CA VAL A 475 -5.58 -23.85 31.29
C VAL A 475 -6.26 -24.96 30.50
N LYS A 476 -5.85 -25.21 29.27
CA LYS A 476 -6.38 -26.31 28.44
C LYS A 476 -6.11 -27.69 29.03
N LEU A 477 -5.03 -27.85 29.76
CA LEU A 477 -4.64 -29.14 30.34
C LEU A 477 -5.24 -29.39 31.74
N VAL A 478 -5.23 -28.38 32.61
CA VAL A 478 -5.55 -28.56 34.04
C VAL A 478 -6.67 -27.65 34.55
N GLY A 479 -7.21 -26.76 33.70
CA GLY A 479 -8.28 -25.83 34.06
C GLY A 479 -7.78 -24.52 34.68
N MET A 480 -8.68 -23.52 34.71
CA MET A 480 -8.40 -22.17 35.21
C MET A 480 -8.09 -22.15 36.73
N ASP A 481 -8.66 -23.09 37.48
CA ASP A 481 -8.49 -23.16 38.94
C ASP A 481 -7.09 -23.55 39.37
N ALA A 482 -6.29 -24.09 38.48
CA ALA A 482 -4.90 -24.42 38.72
C ALA A 482 -3.94 -23.21 38.66
N LEU A 483 -4.41 -22.07 38.13
CA LEU A 483 -3.59 -20.86 38.02
C LEU A 483 -3.50 -20.12 39.35
N SER A 484 -2.33 -19.54 39.59
CA SER A 484 -2.13 -18.61 40.71
C SER A 484 -3.02 -17.33 40.52
N PRO A 485 -3.32 -16.60 41.62
CA PRO A 485 -4.05 -15.33 41.51
C PRO A 485 -3.37 -14.32 40.57
N ASP A 486 -2.04 -14.25 40.56
CA ASP A 486 -1.28 -13.37 39.68
C ASP A 486 -1.40 -13.80 38.22
N ASP A 487 -1.38 -15.12 37.94
CA ASP A 487 -1.57 -15.64 36.58
C ASP A 487 -3.00 -15.39 36.08
N ARG A 488 -4.02 -15.55 36.93
CA ARG A 488 -5.42 -15.22 36.60
C ARG A 488 -5.58 -13.73 36.28
N LEU A 489 -4.93 -12.85 37.07
CA LEU A 489 -4.91 -11.41 36.78
C LEU A 489 -4.24 -11.13 35.44
N THR A 490 -3.14 -11.79 35.13
CA THR A 490 -2.44 -11.66 33.84
C THR A 490 -3.34 -12.06 32.69
N MET A 491 -4.12 -13.17 32.82
CA MET A 491 -5.10 -13.59 31.81
C MET A 491 -6.21 -12.54 31.61
N GLU A 492 -6.71 -11.93 32.69
CA GLU A 492 -7.73 -10.89 32.63
C GLU A 492 -7.23 -9.61 31.98
N VAL A 493 -6.00 -9.21 32.26
CA VAL A 493 -5.40 -8.04 31.62
C VAL A 493 -5.09 -8.32 30.15
N ALA A 494 -4.61 -9.52 29.81
CA ALA A 494 -4.40 -9.93 28.42
C ALA A 494 -5.72 -9.88 27.61
N ARG A 495 -6.84 -10.30 28.22
CA ARG A 495 -8.16 -10.15 27.63
C ARG A 495 -8.47 -8.66 27.34
N SER A 496 -8.19 -7.77 28.29
CA SER A 496 -8.38 -6.32 28.10
C SER A 496 -7.49 -5.80 26.96
N VAL A 497 -6.21 -6.22 26.90
CA VAL A 497 -5.33 -5.84 25.78
C VAL A 497 -5.94 -6.27 24.44
N ARG A 498 -6.44 -7.49 24.33
CA ARG A 498 -7.05 -8.00 23.08
C ARG A 498 -8.36 -7.29 22.72
N GLU A 499 -9.28 -7.20 23.66
CA GLU A 499 -10.66 -6.76 23.40
C GLU A 499 -10.82 -5.24 23.48
N ASP A 500 -10.09 -4.58 24.40
CA ASP A 500 -10.24 -3.15 24.66
C ASP A 500 -9.21 -2.30 23.90
N PHE A 501 -8.08 -2.89 23.48
CA PHE A 501 -7.06 -2.18 22.70
C PHE A 501 -6.91 -2.71 21.28
N LEU A 502 -6.64 -4.01 21.08
CA LEU A 502 -6.33 -4.55 19.76
C LEU A 502 -7.56 -4.65 18.86
N GLN A 503 -8.72 -5.01 19.41
CA GLN A 503 -9.95 -5.04 18.65
C GLN A 503 -10.43 -3.62 18.35
N GLN A 504 -10.58 -3.33 17.07
CA GLN A 504 -10.95 -2.00 16.57
C GLN A 504 -12.04 -2.13 15.49
N ASN A 505 -13.14 -1.41 15.69
CA ASN A 505 -14.28 -1.50 14.77
C ASN A 505 -14.12 -0.50 13.61
N ALA A 506 -13.91 -1.03 12.41
CA ALA A 506 -13.75 -0.24 11.19
C ALA A 506 -15.00 0.54 10.75
N PHE A 507 -16.17 0.22 11.32
CA PHE A 507 -17.47 0.79 10.96
C PHE A 507 -18.04 1.71 12.05
N GLU A 508 -17.35 1.89 13.16
CA GLU A 508 -17.74 2.78 14.25
C GLU A 508 -16.90 4.05 14.24
N GLU A 509 -17.51 5.22 14.05
CA GLU A 509 -16.83 6.50 13.89
C GLU A 509 -15.87 6.81 15.05
N GLY A 510 -16.22 6.46 16.28
CA GLY A 510 -15.38 6.67 17.48
C GLY A 510 -14.22 5.69 17.63
N ASP A 511 -14.21 4.57 16.89
CA ASP A 511 -13.22 3.50 17.03
C ASP A 511 -12.41 3.20 15.76
N MET A 512 -12.93 3.54 14.56
CA MET A 512 -12.27 3.23 13.29
C MET A 512 -10.88 3.88 13.12
N TYR A 513 -10.60 4.95 13.84
CA TYR A 513 -9.32 5.66 13.88
C TYR A 513 -8.99 6.04 15.31
N THR A 514 -7.76 5.81 15.75
CA THR A 514 -7.28 6.23 17.07
C THR A 514 -5.97 7.00 16.93
N SER A 515 -5.95 8.26 17.38
CA SER A 515 -4.74 9.08 17.36
C SER A 515 -3.65 8.51 18.29
N LEU A 516 -2.37 8.70 17.96
CA LEU A 516 -1.25 8.21 18.78
C LEU A 516 -1.32 8.66 20.25
N PRO A 517 -1.66 9.93 20.57
CA PRO A 517 -1.80 10.32 21.97
C PRO A 517 -2.91 9.56 22.71
N LYS A 518 -4.02 9.26 22.03
CA LYS A 518 -5.11 8.46 22.59
C LYS A 518 -4.70 6.99 22.73
N GLN A 519 -3.97 6.43 21.75
CA GLN A 519 -3.40 5.08 21.86
C GLN A 519 -2.49 4.97 23.10
N TYR A 520 -1.58 5.93 23.30
CA TYR A 520 -0.70 5.98 24.46
C TYR A 520 -1.47 6.06 25.78
N ALA A 521 -2.48 6.91 25.85
CA ALA A 521 -3.32 7.05 27.04
C ALA A 521 -4.09 5.75 27.34
N LEU A 522 -4.59 5.06 26.33
CA LEU A 522 -5.31 3.79 26.50
C LEU A 522 -4.36 2.67 26.94
N ILE A 523 -3.15 2.59 26.38
CA ILE A 523 -2.09 1.68 26.84
C ILE A 523 -1.77 1.94 28.32
N THR A 524 -1.63 3.20 28.68
CA THR A 524 -1.34 3.61 30.07
C THR A 524 -2.46 3.18 31.00
N LEU A 525 -3.71 3.46 30.65
CA LEU A 525 -4.88 3.10 31.45
C LEU A 525 -4.96 1.58 31.75
N ILE A 526 -4.72 0.74 30.73
CA ILE A 526 -4.73 -0.72 30.88
C ILE A 526 -3.54 -1.20 31.74
N LEU A 527 -2.36 -0.63 31.56
CA LEU A 527 -1.18 -0.99 32.39
C LEU A 527 -1.31 -0.51 33.82
N ASP A 528 -1.89 0.66 34.05
CA ASP A 528 -2.15 1.18 35.41
C ASP A 528 -3.18 0.30 36.13
N PHE A 529 -4.21 -0.17 35.43
CA PHE A 529 -5.11 -1.20 35.97
C PHE A 529 -4.31 -2.43 36.42
N TYR A 530 -3.43 -2.95 35.55
CA TYR A 530 -2.61 -4.13 35.89
C TYR A 530 -1.73 -3.92 37.13
N ASP A 531 -1.02 -2.79 37.19
CA ASP A 531 -0.09 -2.47 38.28
C ASP A 531 -0.84 -2.26 39.59
N LYS A 532 -1.96 -1.52 39.58
CA LYS A 532 -2.79 -1.26 40.77
C LYS A 532 -3.51 -2.53 41.24
N ALA A 533 -4.03 -3.34 40.32
CA ALA A 533 -4.65 -4.63 40.64
C ALA A 533 -3.63 -5.61 41.24
N SER A 534 -2.40 -5.67 40.69
CA SER A 534 -1.32 -6.49 41.24
C SER A 534 -0.93 -6.03 42.65
N ALA A 535 -0.93 -4.73 42.91
CA ALA A 535 -0.68 -4.18 44.25
C ALA A 535 -1.82 -4.54 45.23
N ALA A 536 -3.08 -4.49 44.80
CA ALA A 536 -4.24 -4.89 45.58
C ALA A 536 -4.22 -6.40 45.89
N LEU A 537 -3.84 -7.27 44.94
CA LEU A 537 -3.63 -8.71 45.18
C LEU A 537 -2.58 -8.97 46.27
N ARG A 538 -1.45 -8.26 46.22
CA ARG A 538 -0.39 -8.38 47.26
C ARG A 538 -0.86 -7.91 48.64
N ARG A 539 -1.81 -6.99 48.69
CA ARG A 539 -2.52 -6.57 49.93
C ARG A 539 -3.61 -7.59 50.31
N GLY A 540 -3.82 -8.62 49.49
CA GLY A 540 -4.72 -9.74 49.73
C GLY A 540 -6.13 -9.59 49.19
N ALA A 541 -6.38 -8.67 48.27
CA ALA A 541 -7.65 -8.59 47.55
C ALA A 541 -7.92 -9.88 46.74
N ASP A 542 -9.18 -10.25 46.58
CA ASP A 542 -9.57 -11.41 45.78
C ASP A 542 -9.55 -11.10 44.29
N VAL A 543 -8.89 -11.97 43.51
CA VAL A 543 -8.74 -11.78 42.04
C VAL A 543 -10.07 -11.75 41.32
N GLN A 544 -11.06 -12.54 41.75
CA GLN A 544 -12.36 -12.57 41.13
C GLN A 544 -13.11 -11.25 41.37
N LYS A 545 -13.04 -10.71 42.60
CA LYS A 545 -13.63 -9.41 42.91
C LYS A 545 -12.99 -8.28 42.10
N ILE A 546 -11.67 -8.34 41.87
CA ILE A 546 -10.97 -7.39 40.96
C ILE A 546 -11.47 -7.54 39.52
N ALA A 547 -11.63 -8.78 39.05
CA ALA A 547 -12.12 -9.05 37.69
C ALA A 547 -13.56 -8.56 37.47
N ASP A 548 -14.39 -8.57 38.50
CA ASP A 548 -15.80 -8.18 38.45
C ASP A 548 -16.05 -6.69 38.75
N LEU A 549 -15.00 -5.87 38.92
CA LEU A 549 -15.15 -4.44 39.19
C LEU A 549 -15.91 -3.73 38.04
N PRO A 550 -16.96 -2.94 38.35
CA PRO A 550 -17.72 -2.19 37.32
C PRO A 550 -16.87 -1.24 36.46
N VAL A 551 -15.77 -0.71 37.03
CA VAL A 551 -14.85 0.17 36.30
C VAL A 551 -14.19 -0.51 35.10
N ARG A 552 -14.08 -1.83 35.08
CA ARG A 552 -13.55 -2.58 33.93
C ARG A 552 -14.41 -2.44 32.68
N GLU A 553 -15.74 -2.38 32.82
CA GLU A 553 -16.61 -2.09 31.68
C GLU A 553 -16.36 -0.71 31.10
N LYS A 554 -16.04 0.27 31.97
CA LYS A 554 -15.67 1.62 31.52
C LYS A 554 -14.32 1.64 30.80
N ILE A 555 -13.33 0.86 31.27
CA ILE A 555 -12.07 0.66 30.58
C ILE A 555 -12.31 0.08 29.17
N GLY A 556 -13.15 -0.95 29.06
CA GLY A 556 -13.52 -1.56 27.78
C GLY A 556 -14.19 -0.60 26.80
N ARG A 557 -14.96 0.36 27.29
CA ARG A 557 -15.60 1.41 26.48
C ARG A 557 -14.72 2.62 26.20
N ALA A 558 -13.57 2.74 26.86
CA ALA A 558 -12.67 3.88 26.71
C ALA A 558 -12.14 4.07 25.28
N LYS A 559 -12.00 2.97 24.52
CA LYS A 559 -11.56 3.01 23.12
C LYS A 559 -12.47 3.84 22.21
N SER A 560 -13.78 3.86 22.44
CA SER A 560 -14.77 4.63 21.66
C SER A 560 -14.92 6.09 22.12
N ALA A 561 -14.13 6.56 23.09
CA ALA A 561 -14.19 7.93 23.55
C ALA A 561 -13.78 8.92 22.46
N ASP A 562 -14.47 10.06 22.37
CA ASP A 562 -14.15 11.14 21.44
C ASP A 562 -12.74 11.69 21.70
N ASP A 563 -11.97 11.93 20.64
CA ASP A 563 -10.57 12.42 20.69
C ASP A 563 -10.42 13.78 21.41
N LYS A 564 -11.49 14.58 21.51
CA LYS A 564 -11.48 15.85 22.24
C LYS A 564 -11.77 15.68 23.74
N LYS A 565 -12.36 14.54 24.14
CA LYS A 565 -12.87 14.31 25.51
C LYS A 565 -12.16 13.18 26.25
N TYR A 566 -11.40 12.31 25.55
CA TYR A 566 -10.83 11.11 26.15
C TYR A 566 -9.98 11.37 27.38
N LYS A 567 -9.20 12.46 27.41
CA LYS A 567 -8.32 12.79 28.57
C LYS A 567 -9.10 12.90 29.88
N LYS A 568 -10.27 13.56 29.84
CA LYS A 568 -11.13 13.71 31.01
C LYS A 568 -11.76 12.36 31.38
N ILE A 569 -12.30 11.65 30.38
CA ILE A 569 -12.94 10.36 30.59
C ILE A 569 -11.96 9.37 31.23
N TYR A 570 -10.72 9.32 30.77
CA TYR A 570 -9.70 8.41 31.30
C TYR A 570 -9.29 8.78 32.71
N ALA A 571 -9.12 10.07 33.02
CA ALA A 571 -8.86 10.53 34.38
C ALA A 571 -10.01 10.19 35.36
N ASP A 572 -11.25 10.32 34.92
CA ASP A 572 -12.42 9.91 35.72
C ASP A 572 -12.44 8.39 35.98
N ILE A 573 -12.06 7.57 34.97
CA ILE A 573 -11.92 6.11 35.10
C ILE A 573 -10.80 5.73 36.06
N GLU A 574 -9.63 6.39 35.99
CA GLU A 574 -8.51 6.17 36.89
C GLU A 574 -8.87 6.48 38.35
N ALA A 575 -9.55 7.61 38.59
CA ALA A 575 -10.01 7.97 39.94
C ALA A 575 -11.02 6.95 40.50
N GLU A 576 -11.93 6.44 39.68
CA GLU A 576 -12.89 5.40 40.07
C GLU A 576 -12.20 4.06 40.34
N LEU A 577 -11.17 3.72 39.54
CA LEU A 577 -10.37 2.52 39.72
C LEU A 577 -9.64 2.55 41.08
N ASP A 578 -9.02 3.68 41.42
CA ASP A 578 -8.33 3.85 42.68
C ASP A 578 -9.30 3.67 43.86
N ALA A 579 -10.44 4.33 43.83
CA ALA A 579 -11.45 4.22 44.87
C ALA A 579 -12.01 2.77 45.01
N ALA A 580 -12.23 2.08 43.88
CA ALA A 580 -12.76 0.71 43.89
C ALA A 580 -11.75 -0.30 44.44
N LEU A 581 -10.47 -0.19 44.11
CA LEU A 581 -9.42 -1.05 44.60
C LEU A 581 -9.12 -0.82 46.09
N ASP A 582 -9.13 0.43 46.55
CA ASP A 582 -8.95 0.75 47.98
C ASP A 582 -10.11 0.21 48.82
N ALA A 583 -11.36 0.36 48.36
CA ALA A 583 -12.53 -0.24 49.03
C ALA A 583 -12.43 -1.77 49.14
N LEU A 584 -11.89 -2.46 48.11
CA LEU A 584 -11.70 -3.92 48.17
C LEU A 584 -10.62 -4.33 49.21
N CYS A 585 -9.62 -3.48 49.43
CA CYS A 585 -8.58 -3.73 50.43
C CYS A 585 -9.07 -3.43 51.85
N GLU A 586 -9.86 -2.35 52.06
CA GLU A 586 -10.43 -1.94 53.34
C GLU A 586 -11.48 -2.94 53.86
N ALA A 587 -12.38 -3.41 53.00
CA ALA A 587 -13.42 -4.39 53.34
C ALA A 587 -12.87 -5.72 53.92
N ARG A 588 -11.59 -6.00 53.76
CA ARG A 588 -10.93 -7.18 54.34
C ARG A 588 -10.30 -6.93 55.69
N ASP A 589 -9.88 -5.70 55.99
CA ASP A 589 -9.31 -5.36 57.28
C ASP A 589 -10.40 -5.31 58.37
N GLU A 590 -11.70 -5.36 57.99
CA GLU A 590 -12.85 -5.44 58.89
C GLU A 590 -13.37 -6.87 59.12
N ASP A 591 -12.98 -7.88 58.32
CA ASP A 591 -13.28 -9.31 58.50
C ASP A 591 -12.13 -10.06 59.17
#